data_a8b5ddc7f689475100655d6910773a1e
#
_entry.id   a8b5ddc7f689475100655d6910773a1e
#
_cell.length_a   1.000
_cell.length_b   1.000
_cell.length_c   1.000
_cell.angle_alpha   90.00
_cell.angle_beta   90.00
_cell.angle_gamma   90.00
#
_symmetry.space_group_name_H-M   'P 1'
#
loop_
_entity.id
_entity.type
_entity.pdbx_description
1 polymer ?
#
loop_
_entity_poly.entity_id
_entity_poly.type
_entity_poly.pdbx_seq_one_letter_code
_entity_poly.pdbx_strand_id
1 'polypeptide(L)'
;MMWLDGLDTPLVRMLEAGFYEEYHQERQDFGAAVNASRWHYPMSEIRAALQRLAAANSAVAGEGIILEYTNRVTGGPVMPTIACHMQLLRPGEKTQARRGVCRTNYHVVEGAGYSVVDGRRLDWEDKDVFTVPTWTFCEHVNSGDRPAFLFSFSDAPVMKALSLYRDETRA
;
A
#
# COMPACT_ATOMS: atom_id res chain seq x y z
N MET A 1 -20.08 0.92 7.40
CA MET A 1 -19.27 0.47 6.25
C MET A 1 -18.56 1.70 5.73
N MET A 2 -17.26 1.79 5.92
CA MET A 2 -16.47 2.95 5.48
C MET A 2 -15.98 2.65 4.05
N TRP A 3 -16.32 3.50 3.10
CA TRP A 3 -15.80 3.43 1.75
C TRP A 3 -14.47 4.17 1.71
N LEU A 4 -13.40 3.46 1.40
CA LEU A 4 -12.12 4.07 1.06
C LEU A 4 -12.11 4.24 -0.46
N ASP A 5 -12.43 5.43 -0.92
CA ASP A 5 -12.40 5.78 -2.34
C ASP A 5 -11.11 6.54 -2.64
N GLY A 6 -10.14 5.83 -3.22
CA GLY A 6 -8.84 6.37 -3.60
C GLY A 6 -8.81 6.83 -5.06
N LEU A 7 -9.79 7.62 -5.49
CA LEU A 7 -9.85 8.13 -6.85
C LEU A 7 -8.84 9.27 -7.07
N ASP A 8 -7.88 9.03 -7.95
CA ASP A 8 -7.02 10.07 -8.50
C ASP A 8 -7.68 10.70 -9.74
N THR A 9 -8.81 11.36 -9.51
CA THR A 9 -9.67 11.94 -10.55
C THR A 9 -8.92 12.90 -11.51
N PRO A 10 -7.96 13.75 -11.08
CA PRO A 10 -7.20 14.58 -12.00
C PRO A 10 -6.32 13.78 -12.94
N LEU A 11 -5.64 12.75 -12.44
CA LEU A 11 -4.76 11.92 -13.25
C LEU A 11 -5.53 11.03 -14.22
N VAL A 12 -6.66 10.47 -13.79
CA VAL A 12 -7.56 9.69 -14.62
C VAL A 12 -8.08 10.52 -15.79
N ARG A 13 -8.42 11.81 -15.58
CA ARG A 13 -8.82 12.72 -16.66
C ARG A 13 -7.71 13.02 -17.65
N MET A 14 -6.44 13.03 -17.24
CA MET A 14 -5.30 13.24 -18.15
C MET A 14 -4.98 12.01 -18.99
N LEU A 15 -5.36 10.81 -18.54
CA LEU A 15 -5.12 9.53 -19.21
C LEU A 15 -6.34 9.02 -19.98
N GLU A 16 -7.32 9.88 -20.24
CA GLU A 16 -8.72 9.56 -20.47
C GLU A 16 -9.05 8.54 -21.58
N ALA A 17 -8.36 8.47 -22.68
CA ALA A 17 -8.74 7.56 -23.73
C ALA A 17 -8.11 6.16 -23.61
N GLY A 18 -6.80 6.09 -23.44
CA GLY A 18 -6.09 4.81 -23.44
C GLY A 18 -6.29 3.98 -22.17
N PHE A 19 -6.35 4.62 -21.01
CA PHE A 19 -6.45 3.90 -19.73
C PHE A 19 -7.76 3.12 -19.57
N TYR A 20 -8.89 3.74 -19.93
CA TYR A 20 -10.19 3.05 -19.84
C TYR A 20 -10.34 1.99 -20.90
N GLU A 21 -9.79 2.20 -22.10
CA GLU A 21 -9.81 1.21 -23.16
C GLU A 21 -8.95 -0.01 -22.79
N GLU A 22 -7.74 0.21 -22.28
CA GLU A 22 -6.86 -0.86 -21.84
C GLU A 22 -7.47 -1.66 -20.65
N TYR A 23 -8.05 -0.96 -19.67
CA TYR A 23 -8.75 -1.58 -18.56
C TYR A 23 -10.02 -2.32 -18.98
N HIS A 24 -10.79 -1.78 -19.94
CA HIS A 24 -11.94 -2.44 -20.53
C HIS A 24 -11.54 -3.61 -21.41
N GLN A 25 -10.44 -3.50 -22.13
CA GLN A 25 -9.90 -4.56 -22.95
C GLN A 25 -9.41 -5.73 -22.08
N GLU A 26 -8.70 -5.45 -21.00
CA GLU A 26 -8.37 -6.48 -19.99
C GLU A 26 -9.62 -7.22 -19.48
N ARG A 27 -10.74 -6.52 -19.28
CA ARG A 27 -12.02 -7.14 -18.92
C ARG A 27 -12.65 -7.97 -20.05
N GLN A 28 -12.49 -7.57 -21.29
CA GLN A 28 -13.05 -8.27 -22.46
C GLN A 28 -12.20 -9.48 -22.85
N ASP A 29 -10.87 -9.36 -22.81
CA ASP A 29 -9.92 -10.43 -23.18
C ASP A 29 -10.00 -11.64 -22.23
N PHE A 30 -10.51 -11.43 -21.02
CA PHE A 30 -10.73 -12.51 -20.05
C PHE A 30 -12.06 -13.26 -20.24
N GLY A 31 -12.92 -12.84 -21.17
CA GLY A 31 -14.20 -13.48 -21.49
C GLY A 31 -15.16 -13.59 -20.31
N ALA A 32 -16.29 -14.25 -20.53
CA ALA A 32 -17.32 -14.46 -19.51
C ALA A 32 -16.85 -15.29 -18.28
N ALA A 33 -15.66 -15.86 -18.35
CA ALA A 33 -15.01 -16.63 -17.30
C ALA A 33 -13.92 -15.84 -16.56
N VAL A 34 -13.98 -14.50 -16.52
CA VAL A 34 -13.14 -13.74 -15.60
C VAL A 34 -13.47 -14.24 -14.20
N ASN A 35 -12.62 -15.11 -13.73
CA ASN A 35 -12.72 -15.60 -12.38
C ASN A 35 -12.60 -14.37 -11.47
N ALA A 36 -13.68 -14.01 -10.75
CA ALA A 36 -13.71 -12.88 -9.82
C ALA A 36 -12.53 -12.92 -8.83
N SER A 37 -11.92 -14.10 -8.64
CA SER A 37 -10.69 -14.31 -7.87
C SER A 37 -9.47 -13.52 -8.38
N ARG A 38 -9.44 -13.06 -9.63
CA ARG A 38 -8.30 -12.27 -10.16
C ARG A 38 -8.29 -10.84 -9.66
N TRP A 39 -9.44 -10.29 -9.31
CA TRP A 39 -9.63 -8.93 -8.82
C TRP A 39 -9.92 -8.88 -7.32
N HIS A 40 -9.98 -10.03 -6.71
CA HIS A 40 -10.25 -10.17 -5.29
C HIS A 40 -8.99 -10.65 -4.56
N TYR A 41 -8.62 -9.94 -3.51
CA TYR A 41 -7.49 -10.22 -2.64
C TYR A 41 -8.01 -10.50 -1.23
N PRO A 42 -8.42 -11.75 -0.91
CA PRO A 42 -8.96 -12.08 0.40
C PRO A 42 -7.96 -11.77 1.50
N MET A 43 -8.40 -11.11 2.56
CA MET A 43 -7.53 -10.78 3.70
C MET A 43 -6.90 -12.03 4.34
N SER A 44 -7.58 -13.17 4.30
CA SER A 44 -7.05 -14.46 4.78
C SER A 44 -5.79 -14.88 4.02
N GLU A 45 -5.77 -14.74 2.69
CA GLU A 45 -4.60 -15.06 1.86
C GLU A 45 -3.45 -14.09 2.11
N ILE A 46 -3.75 -12.79 2.21
CA ILE A 46 -2.77 -11.73 2.49
C ILE A 46 -2.14 -11.96 3.86
N ARG A 47 -2.95 -12.23 4.88
CA ARG A 47 -2.48 -12.54 6.24
C ARG A 47 -1.56 -13.77 6.24
N ALA A 48 -1.96 -14.84 5.58
CA ALA A 48 -1.15 -16.05 5.48
C ALA A 48 0.18 -15.80 4.73
N ALA A 49 0.18 -14.97 3.68
CA ALA A 49 1.39 -14.58 2.96
C ALA A 49 2.34 -13.75 3.84
N LEU A 50 1.83 -12.75 4.53
CA LEU A 50 2.63 -11.92 5.46
C LEU A 50 3.20 -12.75 6.62
N GLN A 51 2.43 -13.68 7.16
CA GLN A 51 2.92 -14.60 8.21
C GLN A 51 4.05 -15.51 7.70
N ARG A 52 3.97 -16.00 6.46
CA ARG A 52 5.07 -16.76 5.85
C ARG A 52 6.33 -15.91 5.67
N LEU A 53 6.18 -14.66 5.20
CA LEU A 53 7.31 -13.73 5.09
C LEU A 53 7.92 -13.43 6.47
N ALA A 54 7.08 -13.28 7.49
CA ALA A 54 7.51 -13.09 8.87
C ALA A 54 8.32 -14.27 9.40
N ALA A 55 7.86 -15.49 9.15
CA ALA A 55 8.53 -16.72 9.57
C ALA A 55 9.86 -16.93 8.84
N ALA A 56 9.95 -16.51 7.58
CA ALA A 56 11.18 -16.58 6.77
C ALA A 56 12.17 -15.44 7.07
N ASN A 57 11.89 -14.55 8.03
CA ASN A 57 12.65 -13.31 8.28
C ASN A 57 12.88 -12.45 7.02
N SER A 58 11.97 -12.53 6.05
CA SER A 58 12.02 -11.78 4.80
C SER A 58 11.49 -10.35 5.01
N ALA A 59 12.08 -9.62 5.95
CA ALA A 59 11.75 -8.22 6.16
C ALA A 59 12.46 -7.35 5.11
N VAL A 60 11.72 -6.40 4.55
CA VAL A 60 12.33 -5.35 3.72
C VAL A 60 13.07 -4.38 4.63
N ALA A 61 14.31 -4.07 4.28
CA ALA A 61 15.13 -3.16 5.08
C ALA A 61 14.39 -1.83 5.30
N GLY A 62 14.18 -1.47 6.57
CA GLY A 62 13.52 -0.24 6.99
C GLY A 62 11.99 -0.27 6.98
N GLU A 63 11.35 -1.18 6.26
CA GLU A 63 9.88 -1.25 6.16
C GLU A 63 9.27 -2.43 6.93
N GLY A 64 10.11 -3.36 7.41
CA GLY A 64 9.60 -4.57 8.05
C GLY A 64 8.98 -5.55 7.06
N ILE A 65 7.86 -6.15 7.41
CA ILE A 65 7.20 -7.16 6.59
C ILE A 65 6.11 -6.47 5.76
N ILE A 66 6.36 -6.33 4.46
CA ILE A 66 5.46 -5.65 3.53
C ILE A 66 5.21 -6.52 2.29
N LEU A 67 4.01 -6.45 1.75
CA LEU A 67 3.56 -7.14 0.56
C LEU A 67 2.87 -6.15 -0.37
N GLU A 68 3.31 -6.10 -1.63
CA GLU A 68 2.62 -5.33 -2.67
C GLU A 68 1.48 -6.16 -3.27
N TYR A 69 0.31 -5.54 -3.42
CA TYR A 69 -0.77 -6.09 -4.20
C TYR A 69 -0.44 -5.94 -5.68
N THR A 70 -0.42 -7.03 -6.41
CA THR A 70 -0.10 -7.03 -7.83
C THR A 70 -1.31 -7.39 -8.68
N ASN A 71 -1.43 -6.75 -9.84
CA ASN A 71 -2.37 -7.17 -10.87
C ASN A 71 -1.98 -8.60 -11.30
N ARG A 72 -2.85 -9.57 -11.04
CA ARG A 72 -2.58 -11.00 -11.29
C ARG A 72 -2.47 -11.35 -12.77
N VAL A 73 -2.79 -10.42 -13.64
CA VAL A 73 -2.73 -10.59 -15.09
C VAL A 73 -1.41 -10.09 -15.63
N THR A 74 -1.06 -8.85 -15.29
CA THR A 74 0.11 -8.16 -15.82
C THR A 74 1.36 -8.36 -14.96
N GLY A 75 1.20 -8.75 -13.70
CA GLY A 75 2.27 -8.81 -12.70
C GLY A 75 2.74 -7.44 -12.20
N GLY A 76 2.18 -6.36 -12.74
CA GLY A 76 2.47 -4.99 -12.33
C GLY A 76 1.66 -4.53 -11.11
N PRO A 77 1.67 -3.21 -10.81
CA PRO A 77 0.84 -2.63 -9.76
C PRO A 77 -0.64 -2.96 -9.95
N VAL A 78 -1.43 -2.89 -8.88
CA VAL A 78 -2.89 -3.13 -8.93
C VAL A 78 -3.56 -2.25 -9.98
N MET A 79 -3.12 -1.01 -10.09
CA MET A 79 -3.53 -0.06 -11.12
C MET A 79 -2.29 0.61 -11.71
N PRO A 80 -2.31 1.04 -12.98
CA PRO A 80 -1.18 1.72 -13.61
C PRO A 80 -0.71 2.98 -12.86
N THR A 81 -1.61 3.60 -12.10
CA THR A 81 -1.36 4.86 -11.38
C THR A 81 -1.23 4.69 -9.87
N ILE A 82 -1.66 3.57 -9.31
CA ILE A 82 -1.74 3.35 -7.87
C ILE A 82 -1.09 2.02 -7.50
N ALA A 83 -0.12 2.07 -6.58
CA ALA A 83 0.40 0.89 -5.88
C ALA A 83 -0.30 0.74 -4.54
N CYS A 84 -0.64 -0.49 -4.18
CA CYS A 84 -1.24 -0.84 -2.91
C CYS A 84 -0.33 -1.82 -2.16
N HIS A 85 -0.22 -1.64 -0.85
CA HIS A 85 0.59 -2.51 -0.01
C HIS A 85 -0.17 -2.92 1.25
N MET A 86 0.21 -4.05 1.81
CA MET A 86 -0.15 -4.45 3.17
C MET A 86 1.13 -4.67 3.96
N GLN A 87 1.26 -3.97 5.07
CA GLN A 87 2.38 -4.07 5.99
C GLN A 87 1.94 -4.75 7.28
N LEU A 88 2.77 -5.64 7.78
CA LEU A 88 2.61 -6.29 9.08
C LEU A 88 3.68 -5.74 10.02
N LEU A 89 3.24 -5.20 11.15
CA LEU A 89 4.10 -4.82 12.27
C LEU A 89 3.87 -5.77 13.44
N ARG A 90 4.93 -6.44 13.89
CA ARG A 90 4.87 -7.29 15.09
C ARG A 90 4.69 -6.43 16.35
N PRO A 91 4.20 -6.98 17.45
CA PRO A 91 4.17 -6.25 18.73
C PRO A 91 5.53 -5.65 19.06
N GLY A 92 5.56 -4.36 19.38
CA GLY A 92 6.78 -3.61 19.70
C GLY A 92 7.68 -3.31 18.49
N GLU A 93 7.32 -3.72 17.28
CA GLU A 93 8.12 -3.45 16.09
C GLU A 93 8.04 -1.98 15.69
N LYS A 94 9.21 -1.45 15.30
CA LYS A 94 9.39 -0.11 14.78
C LYS A 94 10.06 -0.17 13.42
N THR A 95 9.52 0.54 12.44
CA THR A 95 10.17 0.73 11.12
C THR A 95 11.24 1.81 11.19
N GLN A 96 12.12 1.87 10.20
CA GLN A 96 13.02 3.00 10.03
C GLN A 96 12.28 4.22 9.50
N ALA A 97 12.76 5.41 9.87
CA ALA A 97 12.22 6.64 9.33
C ALA A 97 12.59 6.77 7.85
N ARG A 98 11.57 6.85 6.98
CA ARG A 98 11.72 6.94 5.52
C ARG A 98 10.90 8.07 4.96
N ARG A 99 11.36 8.68 3.88
CA ARG A 99 10.59 9.65 3.08
C ARG A 99 10.70 9.34 1.60
N GLY A 100 9.70 9.75 0.85
CA GLY A 100 9.67 9.59 -0.59
C GLY A 100 8.89 10.69 -1.28
N VAL A 101 9.01 10.76 -2.60
CA VAL A 101 8.27 11.72 -3.43
C VAL A 101 6.77 11.42 -3.49
N CYS A 102 6.38 10.17 -3.20
CA CYS A 102 5.00 9.74 -3.23
C CYS A 102 4.24 10.23 -2.00
N ARG A 103 2.99 10.62 -2.21
CA ARG A 103 2.03 10.75 -1.11
C ARG A 103 1.49 9.37 -0.80
N THR A 104 1.50 8.99 0.47
CA THR A 104 1.01 7.68 0.89
C THR A 104 -0.14 7.85 1.88
N ASN A 105 -1.24 7.17 1.59
CA ASN A 105 -2.38 7.09 2.47
C ASN A 105 -2.38 5.73 3.15
N TYR A 106 -2.63 5.72 4.45
CA TYR A 106 -2.66 4.53 5.29
C TYR A 106 -4.06 4.31 5.85
N HIS A 107 -4.46 3.06 5.90
CA HIS A 107 -5.63 2.59 6.63
C HIS A 107 -5.19 1.49 7.59
N VAL A 108 -5.46 1.69 8.88
CA VAL A 108 -5.23 0.70 9.92
C VAL A 108 -6.31 -0.38 9.80
N VAL A 109 -5.97 -1.51 9.20
CA VAL A 109 -6.92 -2.62 9.04
C VAL A 109 -7.20 -3.25 10.40
N GLU A 110 -6.15 -3.44 11.21
CA GLU A 110 -6.20 -4.04 12.53
C GLU A 110 -4.97 -3.63 13.35
N GLY A 111 -5.14 -3.39 14.64
CA GLY A 111 -4.07 -3.09 15.59
C GLY A 111 -4.09 -1.66 16.09
N ALA A 112 -3.13 -1.34 16.94
CA ALA A 112 -2.95 -0.02 17.51
C ALA A 112 -1.47 0.34 17.60
N GLY A 113 -1.17 1.63 17.45
CA GLY A 113 0.20 2.10 17.50
C GLY A 113 0.30 3.59 17.26
N TYR A 114 1.45 4.01 16.76
CA TYR A 114 1.64 5.39 16.35
C TYR A 114 2.62 5.50 15.19
N SER A 115 2.49 6.59 14.44
CA SER A 115 3.47 7.00 13.45
C SER A 115 4.13 8.30 13.88
N VAL A 116 5.41 8.45 13.58
CA VAL A 116 6.09 9.72 13.72
C VAL A 116 6.25 10.33 12.34
N VAL A 117 5.48 11.37 12.07
CA VAL A 117 5.43 12.07 10.78
C VAL A 117 6.07 13.45 10.96
N ASP A 118 7.22 13.67 10.36
CA ASP A 118 8.02 14.90 10.50
C ASP A 118 8.25 15.31 11.97
N GLY A 119 8.59 14.33 12.80
CA GLY A 119 8.83 14.52 14.24
C GLY A 119 7.57 14.65 15.09
N ARG A 120 6.39 14.61 14.50
CA ARG A 120 5.11 14.67 15.21
C ARG A 120 4.54 13.27 15.36
N ARG A 121 4.17 12.92 16.58
CA ARG A 121 3.51 11.66 16.87
C ARG A 121 2.03 11.72 16.49
N LEU A 122 1.56 10.71 15.79
CA LEU A 122 0.18 10.47 15.39
C LEU A 122 -0.20 9.08 15.88
N ASP A 123 -1.02 9.00 16.91
CA ASP A 123 -1.55 7.74 17.42
C ASP A 123 -2.66 7.25 16.49
N TRP A 124 -2.78 5.93 16.32
CA TRP A 124 -3.80 5.30 15.48
C TRP A 124 -4.27 3.97 16.08
N GLU A 125 -5.50 3.62 15.77
CA GLU A 125 -6.16 2.37 16.16
C GLU A 125 -6.96 1.76 15.01
N ASP A 126 -7.63 0.64 15.26
CA ASP A 126 -8.43 -0.08 14.27
C ASP A 126 -9.34 0.85 13.46
N LYS A 127 -9.24 0.80 12.13
CA LYS A 127 -10.04 1.54 11.12
C LYS A 127 -9.66 3.01 10.93
N ASP A 128 -8.64 3.50 11.61
CA ASP A 128 -8.14 4.84 11.35
C ASP A 128 -7.55 4.99 9.95
N VAL A 129 -7.59 6.21 9.44
CA VAL A 129 -6.98 6.60 8.17
C VAL A 129 -6.11 7.83 8.39
N PHE A 130 -4.89 7.79 7.88
CA PHE A 130 -4.00 8.94 7.91
C PHE A 130 -3.18 9.05 6.63
N THR A 131 -2.65 10.23 6.37
CA THR A 131 -1.85 10.53 5.18
C THR A 131 -0.45 10.98 5.56
N VAL A 132 0.55 10.44 4.88
CA VAL A 132 1.93 10.92 4.93
C VAL A 132 2.17 11.78 3.69
N PRO A 133 2.45 13.09 3.85
CA PRO A 133 2.71 13.99 2.74
C PRO A 133 4.00 13.64 1.99
N THR A 134 4.10 14.12 0.76
CA THR A 134 5.31 14.02 -0.06
C THR A 134 6.53 14.54 0.68
N TRP A 135 7.63 13.81 0.57
CA TRP A 135 8.96 14.14 1.09
C TRP A 135 9.02 14.37 2.61
N THR A 136 8.15 13.70 3.35
CA THR A 136 8.03 13.79 4.80
C THR A 136 8.54 12.50 5.43
N PHE A 137 9.45 12.59 6.40
CA PHE A 137 9.91 11.42 7.14
C PHE A 137 8.77 10.81 7.94
N CYS A 138 8.60 9.50 7.76
CA CYS A 138 7.62 8.72 8.50
C CYS A 138 8.24 7.41 8.99
N GLU A 139 7.92 7.05 10.22
CA GLU A 139 8.17 5.74 10.81
C GLU A 139 6.90 5.27 11.52
N HIS A 140 6.71 3.96 11.59
CA HIS A 140 5.55 3.35 12.23
C HIS A 140 6.02 2.51 13.42
N VAL A 141 5.23 2.53 14.49
CA VAL A 141 5.48 1.74 15.70
C VAL A 141 4.20 1.03 16.10
N ASN A 142 4.25 -0.28 16.17
CA ASN A 142 3.18 -1.05 16.80
C ASN A 142 3.40 -1.01 18.32
N SER A 143 2.61 -0.25 19.05
CA SER A 143 2.66 -0.18 20.51
C SER A 143 1.66 -1.12 21.20
N GLY A 144 0.89 -1.89 20.42
CA GLY A 144 -0.04 -2.89 20.93
C GLY A 144 0.63 -4.22 21.26
N ASP A 145 -0.16 -5.12 21.82
CA ASP A 145 0.24 -6.49 22.20
C ASP A 145 -0.04 -7.52 21.09
N ARG A 146 -0.66 -7.09 20.00
CA ARG A 146 -1.03 -7.89 18.82
C ARG A 146 -0.37 -7.36 17.56
N PRO A 147 -0.21 -8.20 16.51
CA PRO A 147 0.24 -7.71 15.21
C PRO A 147 -0.68 -6.63 14.67
N ALA A 148 -0.12 -5.57 14.08
CA ALA A 148 -0.87 -4.54 13.38
C ALA A 148 -0.73 -4.71 11.86
N PHE A 149 -1.83 -4.45 11.15
CA PHE A 149 -1.90 -4.51 9.69
C PHE A 149 -2.25 -3.13 9.13
N LEU A 150 -1.31 -2.54 8.39
CA LEU A 150 -1.47 -1.25 7.74
C LEU A 150 -1.63 -1.47 6.23
N PHE A 151 -2.80 -1.18 5.70
CA PHE A 151 -3.00 -1.07 4.26
C PHE A 151 -2.56 0.32 3.81
N SER A 152 -1.83 0.41 2.69
CA SER A 152 -1.46 1.70 2.13
C SER A 152 -1.62 1.73 0.62
N PHE A 153 -1.82 2.94 0.09
CA PHE A 153 -1.78 3.17 -1.35
C PHE A 153 -1.07 4.49 -1.67
N SER A 154 -0.41 4.52 -2.82
CA SER A 154 0.39 5.66 -3.26
C SER A 154 0.44 5.78 -4.78
N ASP A 155 0.86 6.93 -5.27
CA ASP A 155 1.09 7.26 -6.68
C ASP A 155 2.47 6.79 -7.21
N ALA A 156 3.11 5.86 -6.51
CA ALA A 156 4.45 5.37 -6.87
C ALA A 156 4.58 4.91 -8.34
N PRO A 157 3.61 4.21 -8.96
CA PRO A 157 3.71 3.82 -10.36
C PRO A 157 3.87 5.01 -11.31
N VAL A 158 3.13 6.11 -11.05
CA VAL A 158 3.24 7.34 -11.85
C VAL A 158 4.63 7.96 -11.70
N MET A 159 5.13 8.08 -10.47
CA MET A 159 6.45 8.62 -10.20
C MET A 159 7.55 7.77 -10.87
N LYS A 160 7.39 6.43 -10.87
CA LYS A 160 8.31 5.52 -11.56
C LYS A 160 8.23 5.69 -13.08
N ALA A 161 7.02 5.75 -13.66
CA ALA A 161 6.82 5.91 -15.10
C ALA A 161 7.41 7.23 -15.64
N LEU A 162 7.38 8.30 -14.82
CA LEU A 162 7.95 9.60 -15.16
C LEU A 162 9.45 9.72 -14.77
N SER A 163 10.08 8.68 -14.25
CA SER A 163 11.46 8.70 -13.73
C SER A 163 11.70 9.72 -12.61
N LEU A 164 10.65 10.05 -11.85
CA LEU A 164 10.67 10.99 -10.74
C LEU A 164 10.73 10.30 -9.37
N TYR A 165 10.63 8.97 -9.34
CA TYR A 165 10.63 8.22 -8.08
C TYR A 165 11.95 8.39 -7.33
N ARG A 166 11.85 8.84 -6.08
CA ARG A 166 12.97 8.98 -5.14
C ARG A 166 12.49 8.68 -3.74
N ASP A 167 13.32 8.00 -3.00
CA ASP A 167 13.13 7.75 -1.58
C ASP A 167 14.46 7.72 -0.85
N GLU A 168 14.42 7.93 0.45
CA GLU A 168 15.57 7.79 1.34
C GLU A 168 15.14 7.30 2.72
N THR A 169 16.03 6.58 3.36
CA THR A 169 15.87 6.10 4.72
C THR A 169 16.90 6.78 5.61
N ARG A 170 16.46 7.24 6.78
CA ARG A 170 17.36 7.82 7.77
C ARG A 170 18.13 6.68 8.45
N ALA A 171 19.46 6.82 8.47
CA ALA A 171 20.33 5.93 9.21
C ALA A 171 20.16 6.08 10.73
#